data_452bf123e9e8bc13d3ffc12ec4efa49b
#
_entry.id   452bf123e9e8bc13d3ffc12ec4efa49b
#
_cell.length_a   1.000
_cell.length_b   1.000
_cell.length_c   1.000
_cell.angle_alpha   90.00
_cell.angle_beta   90.00
_cell.angle_gamma   90.00
#
_symmetry.space_group_name_H-M   'P 1'
#
loop_
_entity.id
_entity.type
_entity.pdbx_description
1 polymer ?
#
loop_
_entity_poly.entity_id
_entity_poly.type
_entity_poly.pdbx_seq_one_letter_code
_entity_poly.pdbx_strand_id
1 'polypeptide(L)'
;MKGNPLYILLWLSLILCFACSPGKKEKKYVIGVSQCSMTDIWRQSMIRDMEVEALNHPEIELVVMDAIQDNDTQISQIKGFIKKKVDLLIISSNETEPVTPVAVEAYRAGIPTIILDRKINSDEYTTYIGADNYEIGRSIGMYVSSLIKKETTILEIWGRRGSSSATERHQGFVDAMSIDPNVKIRELDGYWYRKNAYEEVLKLDSIEDVDIVFAHNDMMALGAREA
;
A
#
# COMPACT_ATOMS: atom_id res chain seq x y z
N MET A 1 -58.12 24.48 47.58
CA MET A 1 -57.35 23.23 47.64
C MET A 1 -55.86 23.60 47.46
N LYS A 2 -55.08 23.59 48.53
CA LYS A 2 -53.64 23.89 48.45
C LYS A 2 -52.92 22.59 48.14
N GLY A 3 -52.37 22.46 46.93
CA GLY A 3 -51.58 21.28 46.51
C GLY A 3 -50.33 21.16 47.40
N ASN A 4 -50.12 19.96 47.93
CA ASN A 4 -49.03 19.69 48.87
C ASN A 4 -47.67 19.79 48.12
N PRO A 5 -46.76 20.71 48.54
CA PRO A 5 -45.47 20.93 47.82
C PRO A 5 -44.64 19.67 47.71
N LEU A 6 -44.85 18.67 48.56
CA LEU A 6 -44.16 17.38 48.54
C LEU A 6 -44.44 16.58 47.26
N TYR A 7 -45.67 16.65 46.71
CA TYR A 7 -46.02 15.97 45.46
C TYR A 7 -45.42 16.66 44.24
N ILE A 8 -45.25 17.96 44.26
CA ILE A 8 -44.60 18.71 43.18
C ILE A 8 -43.08 18.37 43.11
N LEU A 9 -42.42 18.25 44.26
CA LEU A 9 -40.99 17.79 44.30
C LEU A 9 -40.87 16.35 43.83
N LEU A 10 -41.78 15.45 44.17
CA LEU A 10 -41.75 14.05 43.71
C LEU A 10 -41.92 13.92 42.20
N TRP A 11 -42.80 14.74 41.59
CA TRP A 11 -43.02 14.77 40.16
C TRP A 11 -41.83 15.40 39.41
N LEU A 12 -41.16 16.41 39.95
CA LEU A 12 -39.94 17.01 39.38
C LEU A 12 -38.76 16.00 39.41
N SER A 13 -38.62 15.20 40.50
CA SER A 13 -37.56 14.22 40.58
C SER A 13 -37.77 13.02 39.60
N LEU A 14 -39.01 12.66 39.31
CA LEU A 14 -39.29 11.62 38.31
C LEU A 14 -38.99 12.06 36.88
N ILE A 15 -39.14 13.33 36.55
CA ILE A 15 -38.84 13.86 35.22
C ILE A 15 -37.31 13.91 34.97
N LEU A 16 -36.51 14.16 36.01
CA LEU A 16 -35.05 14.16 35.90
C LEU A 16 -34.43 12.78 35.64
N CYS A 17 -35.11 11.69 36.04
CA CYS A 17 -34.60 10.35 35.79
C CYS A 17 -34.80 9.86 34.35
N PHE A 18 -35.67 10.49 33.56
CA PHE A 18 -35.89 10.15 32.15
C PHE A 18 -34.97 10.89 31.16
N ALA A 19 -34.16 11.89 31.65
CA ALA A 19 -33.26 12.67 30.80
C ALA A 19 -31.94 11.94 30.46
N CYS A 20 -31.63 10.81 31.09
CA CYS A 20 -30.54 9.93 30.69
C CYS A 20 -31.04 8.88 29.69
N SER A 21 -31.44 9.27 28.50
CA SER A 21 -31.43 8.33 27.36
C SER A 21 -29.99 7.89 27.13
N PRO A 22 -29.69 6.59 27.14
CA PRO A 22 -28.38 6.15 26.66
C PRO A 22 -28.26 6.67 25.23
N GLY A 23 -27.31 7.60 25.00
CA GLY A 23 -27.07 8.13 23.67
C GLY A 23 -26.99 6.94 22.73
N LYS A 24 -27.73 6.94 21.62
CA LYS A 24 -27.55 5.96 20.57
C LYS A 24 -26.06 5.86 20.33
N LYS A 25 -25.45 4.71 20.60
CA LYS A 25 -24.07 4.45 20.14
C LYS A 25 -24.12 4.68 18.63
N GLU A 26 -23.49 5.76 18.17
CA GLU A 26 -23.34 5.99 16.74
C GLU A 26 -22.66 4.74 16.18
N LYS A 27 -23.26 4.20 15.12
CA LYS A 27 -22.71 3.01 14.45
C LYS A 27 -21.36 3.41 13.88
N LYS A 28 -20.28 2.83 14.38
CA LYS A 28 -18.97 3.01 13.79
C LYS A 28 -18.81 2.09 12.59
N TYR A 29 -18.34 2.67 11.49
CA TYR A 29 -17.92 1.93 10.31
C TYR A 29 -16.48 1.46 10.53
N VAL A 30 -16.24 0.15 10.44
CA VAL A 30 -14.92 -0.43 10.59
C VAL A 30 -14.26 -0.55 9.22
N ILE A 31 -13.16 0.18 9.03
CA ILE A 31 -12.33 0.09 7.83
C ILE A 31 -11.10 -0.72 8.17
N GLY A 32 -10.98 -1.91 7.57
CA GLY A 32 -9.78 -2.73 7.66
C GLY A 32 -8.73 -2.29 6.64
N VAL A 33 -7.48 -2.19 7.06
CA VAL A 33 -6.34 -1.91 6.17
C VAL A 33 -5.32 -3.03 6.32
N SER A 34 -5.10 -3.81 5.27
CA SER A 34 -4.01 -4.80 5.20
C SER A 34 -2.87 -4.23 4.38
N GLN A 35 -1.86 -3.74 5.08
CA GLN A 35 -0.65 -3.16 4.48
C GLN A 35 0.43 -4.21 4.37
N CYS A 36 1.05 -4.34 3.19
CA CYS A 36 2.09 -5.34 2.97
C CYS A 36 3.32 -5.15 3.86
N SER A 37 3.62 -3.92 4.25
CA SER A 37 4.75 -3.56 5.11
C SER A 37 4.59 -2.15 5.67
N MET A 38 5.14 -1.90 6.86
CA MET A 38 5.24 -0.59 7.50
C MET A 38 6.69 -0.14 7.69
N THR A 39 7.65 -0.78 7.01
CA THR A 39 9.07 -0.56 7.26
C THR A 39 9.67 0.60 6.47
N ASP A 40 9.04 1.05 5.38
CA ASP A 40 9.51 2.19 4.59
C ASP A 40 8.70 3.47 4.84
N ILE A 41 9.35 4.62 4.62
CA ILE A 41 8.79 5.94 4.91
C ILE A 41 7.57 6.28 4.06
N TRP A 42 7.51 5.77 2.83
CA TRP A 42 6.38 5.94 1.92
C TRP A 42 5.09 5.34 2.53
N ARG A 43 5.18 4.09 3.00
CA ARG A 43 4.04 3.37 3.58
C ARG A 43 3.64 3.92 4.94
N GLN A 44 4.62 4.31 5.74
CA GLN A 44 4.34 4.99 7.01
C GLN A 44 3.61 6.30 6.78
N SER A 45 3.99 7.11 5.79
CA SER A 45 3.30 8.35 5.44
C SER A 45 1.87 8.09 4.96
N MET A 46 1.68 7.09 4.09
CA MET A 46 0.35 6.73 3.59
C MET A 46 -0.61 6.31 4.72
N ILE A 47 -0.15 5.50 5.66
CA ILE A 47 -0.96 5.08 6.80
C ILE A 47 -1.23 6.27 7.74
N ARG A 48 -0.21 7.07 8.04
CA ARG A 48 -0.38 8.28 8.87
C ARG A 48 -1.42 9.23 8.28
N ASP A 49 -1.42 9.43 6.96
CA ASP A 49 -2.37 10.31 6.31
C ASP A 49 -3.80 9.75 6.39
N MET A 50 -3.98 8.41 6.29
CA MET A 50 -5.27 7.77 6.55
C MET A 50 -5.72 7.92 8.01
N GLU A 51 -4.81 7.77 8.98
CA GLU A 51 -5.10 7.93 10.41
C GLU A 51 -5.49 9.38 10.73
N VAL A 52 -4.77 10.35 10.15
CA VAL A 52 -5.08 11.79 10.32
C VAL A 52 -6.45 12.12 9.74
N GLU A 53 -6.78 11.60 8.54
CA GLU A 53 -8.10 11.84 7.96
C GLU A 53 -9.21 11.15 8.76
N ALA A 54 -8.96 9.96 9.28
CA ALA A 54 -9.93 9.26 10.12
C ALA A 54 -10.29 10.04 11.41
N LEU A 55 -9.41 10.92 11.91
CA LEU A 55 -9.72 11.80 13.05
C LEU A 55 -10.84 12.81 12.75
N ASN A 56 -11.03 13.16 11.47
CA ASN A 56 -12.09 14.05 11.02
C ASN A 56 -13.45 13.32 10.89
N HIS A 57 -13.46 12.00 11.05
CA HIS A 57 -14.59 11.10 10.84
C HIS A 57 -14.84 10.23 12.08
N PRO A 58 -15.44 10.76 13.16
CA PRO A 58 -15.60 10.02 14.42
C PRO A 58 -16.45 8.75 14.29
N GLU A 59 -17.25 8.64 13.21
CA GLU A 59 -18.00 7.45 12.84
C GLU A 59 -17.14 6.33 12.25
N ILE A 60 -15.85 6.60 11.90
CA ILE A 60 -14.92 5.62 11.33
C ILE A 60 -14.01 5.07 12.44
N GLU A 61 -13.82 3.76 12.41
CA GLU A 61 -12.77 3.04 13.13
C GLU A 61 -11.82 2.44 12.11
N LEU A 62 -10.58 2.98 12.01
CA LEU A 62 -9.55 2.47 11.14
C LEU A 62 -8.74 1.39 11.87
N VAL A 63 -8.68 0.18 11.29
CA VAL A 63 -7.92 -0.96 11.84
C VAL A 63 -6.82 -1.34 10.86
N VAL A 64 -5.59 -0.92 11.16
CA VAL A 64 -4.42 -1.17 10.31
C VAL A 64 -3.67 -2.41 10.77
N MET A 65 -3.31 -3.29 9.83
CA MET A 65 -2.48 -4.48 10.05
C MET A 65 -1.28 -4.46 9.12
N ASP A 66 -0.09 -4.67 9.68
CA ASP A 66 1.17 -4.82 8.96
C ASP A 66 1.41 -6.30 8.65
N ALA A 67 1.55 -6.63 7.37
CA ALA A 67 1.84 -8.00 6.94
C ALA A 67 3.35 -8.35 6.99
N ILE A 68 4.19 -7.41 7.43
CA ILE A 68 5.65 -7.60 7.59
C ILE A 68 6.35 -8.24 6.38
N GLN A 69 5.87 -7.93 5.16
CA GLN A 69 6.32 -8.50 3.88
C GLN A 69 6.11 -10.01 3.73
N ASP A 70 5.16 -10.57 4.45
CA ASP A 70 4.84 -12.00 4.43
C ASP A 70 3.45 -12.23 3.84
N ASN A 71 3.36 -13.06 2.79
CA ASN A 71 2.11 -13.31 2.08
C ASN A 71 1.11 -14.08 2.95
N ASP A 72 1.56 -15.07 3.73
CA ASP A 72 0.70 -15.90 4.56
C ASP A 72 0.10 -15.06 5.70
N THR A 73 0.90 -14.19 6.29
CA THR A 73 0.45 -13.19 7.28
C THR A 73 -0.62 -12.29 6.67
N GLN A 74 -0.39 -11.75 5.46
CA GLN A 74 -1.35 -10.88 4.80
C GLN A 74 -2.66 -11.60 4.50
N ILE A 75 -2.59 -12.81 3.96
CA ILE A 75 -3.76 -13.65 3.69
C ILE A 75 -4.56 -13.91 4.98
N SER A 76 -3.87 -14.23 6.08
CA SER A 76 -4.50 -14.45 7.38
C SER A 76 -5.21 -13.20 7.92
N GLN A 77 -4.59 -12.02 7.77
CA GLN A 77 -5.17 -10.73 8.16
C GLN A 77 -6.44 -10.43 7.37
N ILE A 78 -6.40 -10.58 6.04
CA ILE A 78 -7.55 -10.34 5.16
C ILE A 78 -8.71 -11.30 5.51
N LYS A 79 -8.43 -12.59 5.73
CA LYS A 79 -9.42 -13.56 6.21
C LYS A 79 -10.01 -13.16 7.57
N GLY A 80 -9.19 -12.59 8.45
CA GLY A 80 -9.64 -12.03 9.73
C GLY A 80 -10.63 -10.88 9.56
N PHE A 81 -10.39 -9.98 8.61
CA PHE A 81 -11.31 -8.89 8.26
C PHE A 81 -12.61 -9.40 7.64
N ILE A 82 -12.53 -10.39 6.74
CA ILE A 82 -13.71 -11.05 6.16
C ILE A 82 -14.58 -11.65 7.26
N LYS A 83 -13.98 -12.41 8.20
CA LYS A 83 -14.69 -13.02 9.32
C LYS A 83 -15.35 -11.99 10.25
N LYS A 84 -14.70 -10.85 10.46
CA LYS A 84 -15.23 -9.72 11.25
C LYS A 84 -16.29 -8.92 10.52
N LYS A 85 -16.47 -9.12 9.22
CA LYS A 85 -17.41 -8.39 8.36
C LYS A 85 -17.17 -6.88 8.46
N VAL A 86 -15.94 -6.43 8.24
CA VAL A 86 -15.62 -5.00 8.21
C VAL A 86 -16.46 -4.30 7.13
N ASP A 87 -16.75 -3.01 7.32
CA ASP A 87 -17.61 -2.26 6.41
C ASP A 87 -16.89 -1.87 5.11
N LEU A 88 -15.55 -1.83 5.12
CA LEU A 88 -14.68 -1.61 3.96
C LEU A 88 -13.31 -2.24 4.21
N LEU A 89 -12.66 -2.73 3.17
CA LEU A 89 -11.32 -3.29 3.23
C LEU A 89 -10.40 -2.57 2.22
N ILE A 90 -9.25 -2.12 2.70
CA ILE A 90 -8.17 -1.55 1.89
C ILE A 90 -7.01 -2.54 1.90
N ILE A 91 -6.54 -2.94 0.71
CA ILE A 91 -5.45 -3.91 0.56
C ILE A 91 -4.34 -3.28 -0.28
N SER A 92 -3.13 -3.17 0.30
CA SER A 92 -1.90 -2.94 -0.46
C SER A 92 -1.13 -4.26 -0.52
N SER A 93 -1.22 -4.97 -1.62
CA SER A 93 -0.72 -6.35 -1.74
C SER A 93 0.80 -6.44 -1.58
N ASN A 94 1.28 -7.47 -0.88
CA ASN A 94 2.72 -7.76 -0.82
C ASN A 94 3.22 -8.27 -2.17
N GLU A 95 2.60 -9.31 -2.69
CA GLU A 95 2.82 -9.83 -4.03
C GLU A 95 1.46 -10.08 -4.71
N THR A 96 1.42 -9.93 -6.02
CA THR A 96 0.18 -9.97 -6.79
C THR A 96 -0.51 -11.33 -6.70
N GLU A 97 0.20 -12.40 -7.09
CA GLU A 97 -0.40 -13.72 -7.23
C GLU A 97 -0.90 -14.33 -5.92
N PRO A 98 -0.12 -14.35 -4.80
CA PRO A 98 -0.57 -14.97 -3.57
C PRO A 98 -1.75 -14.26 -2.90
N VAL A 99 -1.85 -12.92 -3.05
CA VAL A 99 -2.87 -12.11 -2.37
C VAL A 99 -4.16 -12.01 -3.18
N THR A 100 -4.11 -12.19 -4.51
CA THR A 100 -5.28 -12.10 -5.39
C THR A 100 -6.46 -12.96 -4.91
N PRO A 101 -6.32 -14.26 -4.61
CA PRO A 101 -7.48 -15.09 -4.24
C PRO A 101 -8.24 -14.59 -3.02
N VAL A 102 -7.53 -14.16 -1.98
CA VAL A 102 -8.16 -13.70 -0.73
C VAL A 102 -8.76 -12.29 -0.87
N ALA A 103 -8.20 -11.44 -1.72
CA ALA A 103 -8.78 -10.14 -2.05
C ALA A 103 -10.11 -10.31 -2.80
N VAL A 104 -10.16 -11.23 -3.76
CA VAL A 104 -11.39 -11.62 -4.48
C VAL A 104 -12.42 -12.24 -3.51
N GLU A 105 -11.97 -13.08 -2.56
CA GLU A 105 -12.85 -13.64 -1.52
C GLU A 105 -13.52 -12.53 -0.71
N ALA A 106 -12.78 -11.49 -0.31
CA ALA A 106 -13.33 -10.35 0.42
C ALA A 106 -14.42 -9.62 -0.39
N TYR A 107 -14.12 -9.32 -1.66
CA TYR A 107 -15.07 -8.66 -2.56
C TYR A 107 -16.35 -9.50 -2.77
N ARG A 108 -16.20 -10.80 -3.03
CA ARG A 108 -17.33 -11.73 -3.21
C ARG A 108 -18.13 -11.94 -1.93
N ALA A 109 -17.52 -11.76 -0.76
CA ALA A 109 -18.23 -11.74 0.52
C ALA A 109 -19.09 -10.48 0.74
N GLY A 110 -19.10 -9.55 -0.22
CA GLY A 110 -19.87 -8.31 -0.19
C GLY A 110 -19.19 -7.18 0.58
N ILE A 111 -17.89 -7.28 0.87
CA ILE A 111 -17.12 -6.22 1.50
C ILE A 111 -16.58 -5.32 0.38
N PRO A 112 -16.92 -4.01 0.34
CA PRO A 112 -16.27 -3.07 -0.55
C PRO A 112 -14.77 -3.14 -0.37
N THR A 113 -14.03 -3.43 -1.46
CA THR A 113 -12.59 -3.68 -1.42
C THR A 113 -11.86 -2.67 -2.29
N ILE A 114 -10.97 -1.90 -1.68
CA ILE A 114 -10.08 -0.96 -2.36
C ILE A 114 -8.70 -1.60 -2.50
N ILE A 115 -8.20 -1.68 -3.71
CA ILE A 115 -6.83 -2.09 -3.98
C ILE A 115 -5.96 -0.82 -4.04
N LEU A 116 -4.93 -0.77 -3.20
CA LEU A 116 -4.12 0.43 -2.99
C LEU A 116 -2.67 0.20 -3.39
N ASP A 117 -2.08 1.13 -4.15
CA ASP A 117 -0.68 1.15 -4.60
C ASP A 117 -0.32 -0.04 -5.51
N ARG A 118 -0.37 -1.27 -4.99
CA ARG A 118 -0.04 -2.49 -5.73
C ARG A 118 -1.30 -3.22 -6.16
N LYS A 119 -1.37 -3.56 -7.44
CA LYS A 119 -2.49 -4.29 -8.04
C LYS A 119 -2.53 -5.75 -7.60
N ILE A 120 -3.70 -6.35 -7.78
CA ILE A 120 -3.93 -7.79 -7.79
C ILE A 120 -4.20 -8.25 -9.22
N ASN A 121 -4.15 -9.56 -9.48
CA ASN A 121 -4.42 -10.15 -10.79
C ASN A 121 -5.92 -10.50 -10.93
N SER A 122 -6.78 -9.50 -10.78
CA SER A 122 -8.24 -9.62 -10.92
C SER A 122 -8.85 -8.23 -11.06
N ASP A 123 -10.03 -8.15 -11.66
CA ASP A 123 -10.88 -6.95 -11.70
C ASP A 123 -12.01 -7.00 -10.65
N GLU A 124 -12.02 -8.03 -9.79
CA GLU A 124 -13.03 -8.19 -8.75
C GLU A 124 -12.65 -7.40 -7.48
N TYR A 125 -12.84 -6.11 -7.53
CA TYR A 125 -12.69 -5.15 -6.43
C TYR A 125 -13.57 -3.92 -6.70
N THR A 126 -13.76 -3.08 -5.70
CA THR A 126 -14.59 -1.87 -5.83
C THR A 126 -13.87 -0.79 -6.62
N THR A 127 -12.59 -0.53 -6.31
CA THR A 127 -11.75 0.45 -7.01
C THR A 127 -10.26 0.17 -6.77
N TYR A 128 -9.43 0.69 -7.69
CA TYR A 128 -7.98 0.74 -7.55
C TYR A 128 -7.54 2.20 -7.38
N ILE A 129 -6.63 2.43 -6.45
CA ILE A 129 -5.98 3.72 -6.22
C ILE A 129 -4.46 3.49 -6.26
N GLY A 130 -3.80 4.04 -7.25
CA GLY A 130 -2.35 3.90 -7.41
C GLY A 130 -1.82 4.60 -8.64
N ALA A 131 -0.50 4.57 -8.80
CA ALA A 131 0.16 5.13 -9.97
C ALA A 131 0.16 4.15 -11.15
N ASP A 132 0.29 4.68 -12.36
CA ASP A 132 0.60 3.90 -13.55
C ASP A 132 2.09 3.57 -13.57
N ASN A 133 2.44 2.41 -13.01
CA ASN A 133 3.83 1.99 -12.87
C ASN A 133 4.47 1.62 -14.21
N TYR A 134 3.68 1.17 -15.19
CA TYR A 134 4.17 0.94 -16.55
C TYR A 134 4.62 2.26 -17.18
N GLU A 135 3.80 3.30 -17.13
CA GLU A 135 4.15 4.62 -17.67
C GLU A 135 5.31 5.28 -16.91
N ILE A 136 5.48 5.01 -15.61
CA ILE A 136 6.68 5.43 -14.86
C ILE A 136 7.92 4.78 -15.46
N GLY A 137 7.93 3.47 -15.61
CA GLY A 137 9.05 2.73 -16.22
C GLY A 137 9.33 3.18 -17.64
N ARG A 138 8.29 3.31 -18.48
CA ARG A 138 8.38 3.74 -19.85
C ARG A 138 8.97 5.16 -19.99
N SER A 139 8.53 6.08 -19.15
CA SER A 139 9.04 7.46 -19.15
C SER A 139 10.53 7.51 -18.82
N ILE A 140 10.99 6.73 -17.83
CA ILE A 140 12.40 6.63 -17.49
C ILE A 140 13.19 5.97 -18.63
N GLY A 141 12.66 4.89 -19.22
CA GLY A 141 13.30 4.23 -20.36
C GLY A 141 13.48 5.17 -21.56
N MET A 142 12.45 5.94 -21.91
CA MET A 142 12.54 6.97 -22.96
C MET A 142 13.59 8.04 -22.65
N TYR A 143 13.66 8.51 -21.40
CA TYR A 143 14.66 9.48 -20.98
C TYR A 143 16.06 8.87 -21.11
N VAL A 144 16.30 7.68 -20.58
CA VAL A 144 17.57 6.98 -20.66
C VAL A 144 17.97 6.72 -22.10
N SER A 145 17.05 6.26 -22.97
CA SER A 145 17.29 6.08 -24.40
C SER A 145 17.80 7.35 -25.08
N SER A 146 17.31 8.53 -24.67
CA SER A 146 17.78 9.82 -25.20
C SER A 146 19.23 10.16 -24.85
N LEU A 147 19.80 9.53 -23.82
CA LEU A 147 21.16 9.73 -23.34
C LEU A 147 22.16 8.80 -24.02
N ILE A 148 21.70 7.68 -24.57
CA ILE A 148 22.53 6.62 -25.14
C ILE A 148 23.12 7.09 -26.49
N LYS A 149 24.43 6.97 -26.62
CA LYS A 149 25.16 7.32 -27.86
C LYS A 149 26.10 6.21 -28.32
N LYS A 150 26.33 5.21 -27.52
CA LYS A 150 27.27 4.09 -27.73
C LYS A 150 26.75 2.86 -26.97
N GLU A 151 27.46 1.77 -27.08
CA GLU A 151 27.20 0.61 -26.21
C GLU A 151 27.15 1.04 -24.75
N THR A 152 26.05 0.71 -24.06
CA THR A 152 25.72 1.20 -22.71
C THR A 152 25.25 0.05 -21.85
N THR A 153 25.86 -0.12 -20.68
CA THR A 153 25.42 -1.07 -19.66
C THR A 153 24.58 -0.35 -18.61
N ILE A 154 23.35 -0.80 -18.44
CA ILE A 154 22.42 -0.29 -17.45
C ILE A 154 22.31 -1.29 -16.31
N LEU A 155 22.47 -0.84 -15.08
CA LEU A 155 22.16 -1.62 -13.89
C LEU A 155 20.76 -1.28 -13.42
N GLU A 156 19.83 -2.22 -13.57
CA GLU A 156 18.48 -2.11 -13.05
C GLU A 156 18.41 -2.70 -11.65
N ILE A 157 17.95 -1.89 -10.66
CA ILE A 157 17.76 -2.33 -9.28
C ILE A 157 16.28 -2.45 -9.00
N TRP A 158 15.85 -3.70 -8.92
CA TRP A 158 14.45 -4.07 -8.74
C TRP A 158 13.95 -3.80 -7.34
N GLY A 159 12.68 -3.38 -7.27
CA GLY A 159 11.88 -3.55 -6.07
C GLY A 159 11.62 -5.03 -5.76
N ARG A 160 10.62 -5.34 -4.94
CA ARG A 160 10.23 -6.73 -4.70
C ARG A 160 9.66 -7.34 -5.98
N ARG A 161 10.31 -8.34 -6.51
CA ARG A 161 9.75 -9.13 -7.63
C ARG A 161 8.43 -9.77 -7.20
N GLY A 162 7.49 -9.91 -8.12
CA GLY A 162 6.13 -10.37 -7.81
C GLY A 162 5.16 -9.27 -7.34
N SER A 163 5.65 -8.08 -6.98
CA SER A 163 4.78 -6.91 -6.81
C SER A 163 4.48 -6.24 -8.15
N SER A 164 3.22 -5.86 -8.40
CA SER A 164 2.82 -5.21 -9.66
C SER A 164 3.64 -3.97 -9.97
N SER A 165 3.95 -3.16 -8.96
CA SER A 165 4.73 -1.93 -9.14
C SER A 165 6.16 -2.18 -9.64
N ALA A 166 6.83 -3.26 -9.21
CA ALA A 166 8.15 -3.60 -9.73
C ALA A 166 8.07 -4.18 -11.13
N THR A 167 7.14 -5.11 -11.36
CA THR A 167 6.96 -5.76 -12.66
C THR A 167 6.56 -4.76 -13.75
N GLU A 168 5.62 -3.86 -13.45
CA GLU A 168 5.17 -2.86 -14.40
C GLU A 168 6.25 -1.82 -14.71
N ARG A 169 7.05 -1.35 -13.71
CA ARG A 169 8.18 -0.44 -13.95
C ARG A 169 9.23 -1.07 -14.84
N HIS A 170 9.60 -2.32 -14.56
CA HIS A 170 10.50 -3.07 -15.42
C HIS A 170 9.96 -3.17 -16.84
N GLN A 171 8.72 -3.64 -17.01
CA GLN A 171 8.14 -3.84 -18.34
C GLN A 171 8.11 -2.55 -19.16
N GLY A 172 7.65 -1.45 -18.55
CA GLY A 172 7.64 -0.15 -19.23
C GLY A 172 9.04 0.32 -19.62
N PHE A 173 10.02 0.13 -18.73
CA PHE A 173 11.42 0.46 -18.99
C PHE A 173 12.01 -0.36 -20.13
N VAL A 174 11.85 -1.67 -20.09
CA VAL A 174 12.36 -2.58 -21.12
C VAL A 174 11.70 -2.31 -22.47
N ASP A 175 10.38 -2.10 -22.51
CA ASP A 175 9.67 -1.79 -23.75
C ASP A 175 10.17 -0.50 -24.40
N ALA A 176 10.51 0.52 -23.59
CA ALA A 176 11.09 1.75 -24.11
C ALA A 176 12.55 1.58 -24.58
N MET A 177 13.29 0.61 -24.00
CA MET A 177 14.70 0.32 -24.32
C MET A 177 14.87 -0.75 -25.40
N SER A 178 13.84 -1.57 -25.69
CA SER A 178 13.94 -2.76 -26.57
C SER A 178 14.30 -2.45 -28.04
N ILE A 179 14.31 -1.19 -28.42
CA ILE A 179 14.62 -0.71 -29.77
C ILE A 179 16.14 -0.48 -29.95
N ASP A 180 16.92 -0.36 -28.88
CA ASP A 180 18.34 -0.05 -28.97
C ASP A 180 19.23 -1.30 -28.76
N PRO A 181 19.85 -1.83 -29.84
CA PRO A 181 20.71 -3.02 -29.74
C PRO A 181 22.02 -2.78 -28.96
N ASN A 182 22.33 -1.52 -28.64
CA ASN A 182 23.55 -1.15 -27.90
C ASN A 182 23.35 -1.20 -26.38
N VAL A 183 22.17 -1.59 -25.91
CA VAL A 183 21.86 -1.62 -24.48
C VAL A 183 22.01 -3.02 -23.91
N LYS A 184 22.77 -3.11 -22.81
CA LYS A 184 22.84 -4.30 -21.96
C LYS A 184 22.22 -3.96 -20.61
N ILE A 185 21.24 -4.74 -20.15
CA ILE A 185 20.63 -4.58 -18.82
C ILE A 185 21.16 -5.68 -17.90
N ARG A 186 21.74 -5.28 -16.78
CA ARG A 186 22.10 -6.14 -15.65
C ARG A 186 21.10 -5.86 -14.51
N GLU A 187 20.69 -6.88 -13.79
CA GLU A 187 19.63 -6.75 -12.79
C GLU A 187 20.13 -7.12 -11.39
N LEU A 188 19.69 -6.36 -10.37
CA LEU A 188 19.88 -6.67 -8.96
C LEU A 188 18.56 -6.54 -8.21
N ASP A 189 18.42 -7.27 -7.10
CA ASP A 189 17.25 -7.23 -6.24
C ASP A 189 17.48 -6.33 -5.01
N GLY A 190 16.92 -5.15 -5.03
CA GLY A 190 17.01 -4.17 -3.93
C GLY A 190 15.83 -4.22 -2.95
N TYR A 191 14.74 -4.95 -3.27
CA TYR A 191 13.57 -5.17 -2.40
C TYR A 191 12.95 -3.90 -1.82
N TRP A 192 13.11 -2.76 -2.48
CA TRP A 192 12.71 -1.40 -2.06
C TRP A 192 13.61 -0.75 -1.01
N TYR A 193 14.69 -1.40 -0.55
CA TYR A 193 15.52 -0.93 0.56
C TYR A 193 16.88 -0.39 0.11
N ARG A 194 17.27 0.75 0.72
CA ARG A 194 18.59 1.37 0.52
C ARG A 194 19.72 0.40 0.87
N LYS A 195 19.59 -0.27 2.04
CA LYS A 195 20.61 -1.21 2.51
C LYS A 195 20.83 -2.36 1.53
N ASN A 196 19.73 -2.97 1.04
CA ASN A 196 19.84 -4.08 0.10
C ASN A 196 20.50 -3.65 -1.21
N ALA A 197 20.07 -2.50 -1.78
CA ALA A 197 20.71 -1.98 -2.99
C ALA A 197 22.21 -1.71 -2.78
N TYR A 198 22.59 -1.11 -1.66
CA TYR A 198 23.97 -0.90 -1.29
C TYR A 198 24.77 -2.22 -1.22
N GLU A 199 24.26 -3.21 -0.48
CA GLU A 199 24.92 -4.50 -0.29
C GLU A 199 25.03 -5.30 -1.59
N GLU A 200 24.02 -5.26 -2.46
CA GLU A 200 24.04 -5.96 -3.75
C GLU A 200 24.98 -5.29 -4.75
N VAL A 201 25.05 -3.97 -4.79
CA VAL A 201 26.00 -3.26 -5.65
C VAL A 201 27.44 -3.55 -5.23
N LEU A 202 27.76 -3.58 -3.94
CA LEU A 202 29.09 -3.95 -3.44
C LEU A 202 29.53 -5.37 -3.82
N LYS A 203 28.63 -6.27 -4.15
CA LYS A 203 28.96 -7.64 -4.58
C LYS A 203 29.28 -7.76 -6.07
N LEU A 204 29.11 -6.68 -6.83
CA LEU A 204 29.44 -6.70 -8.26
C LEU A 204 30.95 -6.79 -8.47
N ASP A 205 31.36 -7.76 -9.26
CA ASP A 205 32.78 -7.94 -9.60
C ASP A 205 33.36 -6.77 -10.42
N SER A 206 32.48 -6.04 -11.13
CA SER A 206 32.85 -4.91 -12.01
C SER A 206 31.70 -3.90 -12.05
N ILE A 207 31.79 -2.88 -11.20
CA ILE A 207 30.91 -1.71 -11.25
C ILE A 207 31.37 -0.71 -12.33
N GLU A 208 32.65 -0.76 -12.71
CA GLU A 208 33.29 0.15 -13.69
C GLU A 208 32.66 0.01 -15.09
N ASP A 209 32.01 -1.16 -15.37
CA ASP A 209 31.32 -1.39 -16.64
C ASP A 209 29.87 -0.87 -16.65
N VAL A 210 29.37 -0.27 -15.56
CA VAL A 210 28.02 0.29 -15.47
C VAL A 210 28.02 1.76 -15.83
N ASP A 211 27.32 2.11 -16.90
CA ASP A 211 27.18 3.49 -17.36
C ASP A 211 26.03 4.22 -16.67
N ILE A 212 24.91 3.51 -16.40
CA ILE A 212 23.66 4.07 -15.86
C ILE A 212 23.09 3.13 -14.81
N VAL A 213 22.56 3.69 -13.72
CA VAL A 213 21.78 2.95 -12.73
C VAL A 213 20.31 3.38 -12.82
N PHE A 214 19.43 2.43 -13.07
CA PHE A 214 17.98 2.58 -12.95
C PHE A 214 17.50 1.85 -11.72
N ALA A 215 17.05 2.57 -10.70
CA ALA A 215 16.49 2.00 -9.49
C ALA A 215 14.98 2.24 -9.44
N HIS A 216 14.20 1.24 -9.01
CA HIS A 216 12.74 1.35 -8.95
C HIS A 216 12.23 2.33 -7.89
N ASN A 217 13.08 2.83 -6.97
CA ASN A 217 12.76 3.93 -6.06
C ASN A 217 14.01 4.70 -5.62
N ASP A 218 13.78 5.85 -4.97
CA ASP A 218 14.83 6.76 -4.49
C ASP A 218 15.74 6.12 -3.45
N MET A 219 15.19 5.31 -2.56
CA MET A 219 15.96 4.67 -1.49
C MET A 219 17.00 3.70 -2.05
N MET A 220 16.63 2.91 -3.06
CA MET A 220 17.58 2.02 -3.73
C MET A 220 18.59 2.79 -4.57
N ALA A 221 18.16 3.89 -5.23
CA ALA A 221 19.08 4.76 -5.97
C ALA A 221 20.14 5.37 -5.03
N LEU A 222 19.72 5.81 -3.84
CA LEU A 222 20.66 6.31 -2.81
C LEU A 222 21.62 5.22 -2.34
N GLY A 223 21.13 4.00 -2.11
CA GLY A 223 21.96 2.86 -1.73
C GLY A 223 23.02 2.54 -2.78
N ALA A 224 22.61 2.46 -4.05
CA ALA A 224 23.52 2.20 -5.16
C ALA A 224 24.59 3.28 -5.33
N ARG A 225 24.21 4.56 -5.11
CA ARG A 225 25.17 5.68 -5.21
C ARG A 225 26.22 5.68 -4.09
N GLU A 226 25.89 5.12 -2.94
CA GLU A 226 26.78 5.03 -1.78
C GLU A 226 27.77 3.86 -1.86
N ALA A 227 27.41 2.80 -2.56
CA ALA A 227 28.27 1.67 -2.84
C ALA A 227 29.38 2.03 -3.85
#